data_b838fe20eef14c81bf61f348ef9be4c5
#
_entry.id   b838fe20eef14c81bf61f348ef9be4c5
#
_cell.length_a   1.000
_cell.length_b   1.000
_cell.length_c   1.000
_cell.angle_alpha   90.00
_cell.angle_beta   90.00
_cell.angle_gamma   90.00
#
_symmetry.space_group_name_H-M   'P 1'
#
loop_
_entity.id
_entity.type
_entity.pdbx_description
1 polymer ?
#
loop_
_entity_poly.entity_id
_entity_poly.type
_entity_poly.pdbx_seq_one_letter_code
_entity_poly.pdbx_strand_id
1 'polypeptide(L)'
;MKIETLSSLAKIYPDRDLDSKYFQKEGCMLQNEAFSFQAAFKLDDNDTQIKTAIGCKIDIPDELKPYTRVKAIDYVPCDYTLYPSSLALSDHPEPGLFPDILRDIPTIFWAYSNSWRGIFITVDAQNALLTPGTYTIKISFKQSRTYTKEFRIEVLEATLPKQSIPVTNWFHTDCLCNYYNVEFNSAEYWRITENFAKAAVHYGVNMLLMPVFTPPLDTAVGGERRTIQLIDVYKDGDKYSFGFKKLRKWVKMCKRAGVEYYEVSHLFTQWGCKYAPKVMATENGEYKRIFGWDTNGHGSEYLGFLEQLLPELITELKKLGIFKKCYFHVSDEPTAEMKGDYSICAKFLRQYVSPDRIFDALSDISFYKEGLISCPVVGLDHVHRFIEEKVPTIWGYYCCGHDMTSNRFLALPAGQNRMLGLQLYKFNIKGFLQWGFNFYNSHMSLEQIDPYGSSTGGGWVPGGDAFVVYPGADGNPVISIRLEVFREALQDMRALEALEAKYSAKMSKKKAHKEIISKLGLDEMTFLKFNCDGKYLVELREKINRLLTE
;
A
#
# COMPACT_ATOMS: atom_id res chain seq x y z
N MET A 1 -37.72 3.98 -0.14
CA MET A 1 -36.24 3.85 -0.02
C MET A 1 -35.60 4.27 -1.34
N LYS A 2 -34.53 5.06 -1.30
CA LYS A 2 -33.70 5.42 -2.45
C LYS A 2 -32.52 4.44 -2.52
N ILE A 3 -32.16 3.99 -3.73
CA ILE A 3 -31.01 3.10 -3.97
C ILE A 3 -30.31 3.56 -5.23
N GLU A 4 -28.97 3.69 -5.18
CA GLU A 4 -28.15 3.97 -6.34
C GLU A 4 -26.93 3.07 -6.38
N THR A 5 -26.50 2.72 -7.61
CA THR A 5 -25.24 2.00 -7.86
C THR A 5 -24.17 2.98 -8.34
N LEU A 6 -22.95 2.82 -7.81
CA LEU A 6 -21.86 3.76 -8.03
C LEU A 6 -20.55 3.00 -8.33
N SER A 7 -19.62 3.70 -8.96
CA SER A 7 -18.25 3.18 -9.13
C SER A 7 -17.55 2.97 -7.78
N SER A 8 -16.50 2.16 -7.77
CA SER A 8 -15.62 1.95 -6.61
C SER A 8 -15.00 3.25 -6.09
N LEU A 9 -14.91 4.27 -6.93
CA LEU A 9 -14.28 5.57 -6.62
C LEU A 9 -15.21 6.55 -5.90
N ALA A 10 -16.49 6.21 -5.75
CA ALA A 10 -17.43 7.05 -4.99
C ALA A 10 -17.10 7.02 -3.49
N LYS A 11 -17.34 8.15 -2.82
CA LYS A 11 -17.33 8.25 -1.37
C LYS A 11 -18.75 8.48 -0.86
N ILE A 12 -19.31 7.50 -0.19
CA ILE A 12 -20.67 7.56 0.36
C ILE A 12 -20.59 8.13 1.77
N TYR A 13 -20.67 9.44 1.88
CA TYR A 13 -20.71 10.13 3.18
C TYR A 13 -22.07 10.02 3.84
N PRO A 14 -22.14 9.97 5.18
CA PRO A 14 -23.42 9.85 5.88
C PRO A 14 -24.23 11.16 5.92
N ASP A 15 -23.61 12.30 5.74
CA ASP A 15 -24.10 13.65 5.99
C ASP A 15 -24.34 14.49 4.73
N ARG A 16 -24.15 13.92 3.55
CA ARG A 16 -24.35 14.63 2.27
C ARG A 16 -24.91 13.72 1.18
N ASP A 17 -25.43 14.36 0.14
CA ASP A 17 -25.99 13.64 -1.01
C ASP A 17 -24.91 13.00 -1.87
N LEU A 18 -25.31 11.98 -2.63
CA LEU A 18 -24.45 11.28 -3.57
C LEU A 18 -24.09 12.18 -4.76
N ASP A 19 -22.84 12.18 -5.16
CA ASP A 19 -22.41 12.85 -6.37
C ASP A 19 -22.74 11.98 -7.61
N SER A 20 -23.60 12.50 -8.48
CA SER A 20 -24.11 11.78 -9.65
C SER A 20 -23.02 11.43 -10.68
N LYS A 21 -21.84 12.10 -10.65
CA LYS A 21 -20.70 11.75 -11.52
C LYS A 21 -20.18 10.33 -11.29
N TYR A 22 -20.46 9.76 -10.11
CA TYR A 22 -20.08 8.38 -9.78
C TYR A 22 -21.18 7.36 -10.05
N PHE A 23 -22.38 7.75 -10.50
CA PHE A 23 -23.45 6.80 -10.79
C PHE A 23 -23.03 5.87 -11.94
N GLN A 24 -23.14 4.57 -11.68
CA GLN A 24 -22.72 3.53 -12.61
C GLN A 24 -23.69 2.36 -12.54
N LYS A 25 -24.14 1.84 -13.70
CA LYS A 25 -25.07 0.69 -13.79
C LYS A 25 -24.43 -0.52 -14.42
N GLU A 26 -23.26 -0.35 -15.02
CA GLU A 26 -22.54 -1.41 -15.71
C GLU A 26 -21.05 -1.12 -15.70
N GLY A 27 -20.25 -2.16 -15.94
CA GLY A 27 -18.80 -2.04 -16.14
C GLY A 27 -18.25 -3.26 -16.83
N CYS A 28 -16.99 -3.21 -17.23
CA CYS A 28 -16.29 -4.35 -17.79
C CYS A 28 -15.04 -4.71 -16.99
N MET A 29 -14.71 -5.99 -17.00
CA MET A 29 -13.49 -6.53 -16.38
C MET A 29 -12.83 -7.57 -17.29
N LEU A 30 -11.56 -7.81 -17.06
CA LEU A 30 -10.82 -8.90 -17.68
C LEU A 30 -11.01 -10.20 -16.88
N GLN A 31 -10.71 -11.36 -17.49
CA GLN A 31 -11.01 -12.67 -16.92
C GLN A 31 -10.38 -12.95 -15.55
N ASN A 32 -9.23 -12.34 -15.24
CA ASN A 32 -8.42 -12.60 -14.04
C ASN A 32 -8.16 -11.34 -13.20
N GLU A 33 -9.06 -10.38 -13.24
CA GLU A 33 -8.90 -9.18 -12.42
C GLU A 33 -9.91 -9.12 -11.26
N ALA A 34 -9.76 -8.14 -10.40
CA ALA A 34 -10.76 -7.76 -9.43
C ALA A 34 -11.50 -6.52 -9.93
N PHE A 35 -12.83 -6.56 -9.91
CA PHE A 35 -13.70 -5.45 -10.27
C PHE A 35 -14.60 -5.10 -9.09
N SER A 36 -14.69 -3.82 -8.76
CA SER A 36 -15.48 -3.35 -7.63
C SER A 36 -16.46 -2.25 -8.02
N PHE A 37 -17.60 -2.25 -7.34
CA PHE A 37 -18.61 -1.20 -7.41
C PHE A 37 -19.34 -1.08 -6.05
N GLN A 38 -20.15 -0.05 -5.90
CA GLN A 38 -20.86 0.24 -4.66
C GLN A 38 -22.37 0.31 -4.89
N ALA A 39 -23.15 0.06 -3.83
CA ALA A 39 -24.56 0.36 -3.80
C ALA A 39 -24.88 1.17 -2.54
N ALA A 40 -25.43 2.36 -2.73
CA ALA A 40 -25.85 3.25 -1.66
C ALA A 40 -27.37 3.17 -1.48
N PHE A 41 -27.81 3.34 -0.22
CA PHE A 41 -29.24 3.35 0.12
C PHE A 41 -29.53 4.30 1.29
N LYS A 42 -30.74 4.88 1.28
CA LYS A 42 -31.36 5.61 2.40
C LYS A 42 -32.87 5.45 2.39
N LEU A 43 -33.56 5.74 3.48
CA LEU A 43 -35.02 5.84 3.49
C LEU A 43 -35.48 7.02 2.62
N ASP A 44 -36.74 6.99 2.18
CA ASP A 44 -37.32 8.15 1.50
C ASP A 44 -37.43 9.32 2.47
N ASP A 45 -37.26 10.55 1.96
CA ASP A 45 -37.32 11.76 2.79
C ASP A 45 -38.71 11.97 3.40
N ASN A 46 -39.75 11.34 2.86
CA ASN A 46 -41.12 11.34 3.36
C ASN A 46 -41.43 10.17 4.29
N ASP A 47 -40.44 9.34 4.64
CA ASP A 47 -40.66 8.24 5.60
C ASP A 47 -40.82 8.85 7.00
N THR A 48 -41.86 8.43 7.72
CA THR A 48 -42.13 8.89 9.08
C THR A 48 -41.15 8.33 10.11
N GLN A 49 -40.38 7.34 9.72
CA GLN A 49 -39.37 6.69 10.55
C GLN A 49 -37.96 7.28 10.28
N ILE A 50 -37.31 7.75 11.32
CA ILE A 50 -35.92 8.24 11.25
C ILE A 50 -34.96 7.12 10.89
N LYS A 51 -35.22 5.88 11.38
CA LYS A 51 -34.46 4.68 11.08
C LYS A 51 -35.33 3.44 11.04
N THR A 52 -34.94 2.45 10.25
CA THR A 52 -35.59 1.13 10.25
C THR A 52 -34.56 0.03 9.95
N ALA A 53 -34.82 -1.17 10.49
CA ALA A 53 -34.07 -2.35 10.13
C ALA A 53 -34.47 -2.82 8.72
N ILE A 54 -33.47 -3.16 7.92
CA ILE A 54 -33.68 -3.67 6.55
C ILE A 54 -32.96 -5.00 6.33
N GLY A 55 -33.54 -5.84 5.48
CA GLY A 55 -32.85 -6.97 4.91
C GLY A 55 -32.02 -6.54 3.70
N CYS A 56 -30.82 -7.07 3.58
CA CYS A 56 -29.97 -6.93 2.38
C CYS A 56 -29.82 -8.29 1.73
N LYS A 57 -30.17 -8.39 0.45
CA LYS A 57 -29.99 -9.61 -0.35
C LYS A 57 -29.30 -9.25 -1.66
N ILE A 58 -28.22 -9.98 -1.97
CA ILE A 58 -27.51 -9.83 -3.23
C ILE A 58 -27.63 -11.14 -3.99
N ASP A 59 -28.31 -11.08 -5.13
CA ASP A 59 -28.42 -12.22 -6.04
C ASP A 59 -27.27 -12.14 -7.05
N ILE A 60 -26.37 -13.10 -6.96
CA ILE A 60 -25.13 -13.17 -7.73
C ILE A 60 -25.22 -14.39 -8.65
N PRO A 61 -24.91 -14.26 -9.95
CA PRO A 61 -24.80 -15.41 -10.85
C PRO A 61 -23.84 -16.47 -10.30
N ASP A 62 -24.17 -17.74 -10.50
CA ASP A 62 -23.41 -18.86 -9.91
C ASP A 62 -21.95 -18.85 -10.36
N GLU A 63 -21.64 -18.39 -11.56
CA GLU A 63 -20.29 -18.25 -12.12
C GLU A 63 -19.45 -17.22 -11.35
N LEU A 64 -20.07 -16.15 -10.85
CA LEU A 64 -19.39 -15.09 -10.11
C LEU A 64 -19.39 -15.31 -8.60
N LYS A 65 -20.33 -16.13 -8.10
CA LYS A 65 -20.59 -16.28 -6.67
C LYS A 65 -19.35 -16.69 -5.84
N PRO A 66 -18.50 -17.64 -6.29
CA PRO A 66 -17.29 -18.02 -5.55
C PRO A 66 -16.26 -16.90 -5.42
N TYR A 67 -16.33 -15.90 -6.30
CA TYR A 67 -15.39 -14.80 -6.41
C TYR A 67 -15.94 -13.49 -5.87
N THR A 68 -17.20 -13.43 -5.44
CA THR A 68 -17.84 -12.20 -5.02
C THR A 68 -17.83 -12.03 -3.51
N ARG A 69 -17.31 -10.89 -3.07
CA ARG A 69 -17.38 -10.43 -1.69
C ARG A 69 -18.30 -9.21 -1.60
N VAL A 70 -19.12 -9.18 -0.55
CA VAL A 70 -20.00 -8.06 -0.23
C VAL A 70 -19.67 -7.57 1.17
N LYS A 71 -19.33 -6.30 1.32
CA LYS A 71 -18.97 -5.68 2.59
C LYS A 71 -19.83 -4.44 2.85
N ALA A 72 -20.15 -4.19 4.11
CA ALA A 72 -20.70 -2.91 4.53
C ALA A 72 -19.58 -1.87 4.57
N ILE A 73 -19.89 -0.65 4.12
CA ILE A 73 -19.01 0.51 4.26
C ILE A 73 -19.22 1.09 5.65
N ASP A 74 -18.15 1.17 6.42
CA ASP A 74 -18.12 1.82 7.73
C ASP A 74 -17.15 3.02 7.70
N TYR A 75 -17.19 3.84 8.74
CA TYR A 75 -16.57 5.15 8.75
C TYR A 75 -15.47 5.23 9.79
N VAL A 76 -14.45 6.03 9.48
CA VAL A 76 -13.38 6.37 10.42
C VAL A 76 -13.39 7.87 10.67
N PRO A 77 -13.20 8.34 11.92
CA PRO A 77 -13.05 9.76 12.21
C PRO A 77 -11.73 10.27 11.60
N CYS A 78 -11.79 11.50 11.07
CA CYS A 78 -10.65 12.22 10.55
C CYS A 78 -10.74 13.67 11.00
N ASP A 79 -9.87 14.06 11.89
CA ASP A 79 -9.76 15.41 12.46
C ASP A 79 -8.77 16.30 11.72
N TYR A 80 -7.83 15.69 10.99
CA TYR A 80 -6.87 16.37 10.12
C TYR A 80 -6.99 15.81 8.69
N THR A 81 -7.74 16.52 7.85
CA THR A 81 -8.12 16.04 6.52
C THR A 81 -7.03 16.21 5.47
N LEU A 82 -6.54 17.44 5.30
CA LEU A 82 -5.54 17.82 4.28
C LEU A 82 -4.75 19.04 4.75
N TYR A 83 -3.62 19.29 4.10
CA TYR A 83 -2.89 20.55 4.24
C TYR A 83 -3.63 21.71 3.55
N PRO A 84 -3.36 22.97 3.94
CA PRO A 84 -3.98 24.14 3.30
C PRO A 84 -3.76 24.17 1.77
N SER A 85 -2.62 23.69 1.29
CA SER A 85 -2.27 23.60 -0.13
C SER A 85 -3.21 22.72 -0.96
N SER A 86 -3.79 21.69 -0.36
CA SER A 86 -4.58 20.66 -1.05
C SER A 86 -6.07 20.66 -0.68
N LEU A 87 -6.52 21.55 0.20
CA LEU A 87 -7.94 21.63 0.60
C LEU A 87 -8.90 21.74 -0.60
N ALA A 88 -8.51 22.50 -1.62
CA ALA A 88 -9.32 22.68 -2.84
C ALA A 88 -9.47 21.41 -3.70
N LEU A 89 -8.69 20.36 -3.45
CA LEU A 89 -8.78 19.08 -4.15
C LEU A 89 -9.89 18.19 -3.59
N SER A 90 -10.37 18.48 -2.37
CA SER A 90 -11.35 17.65 -1.67
C SER A 90 -12.77 18.17 -1.87
N ASP A 91 -13.69 17.23 -2.10
CA ASP A 91 -15.13 17.50 -2.01
C ASP A 91 -15.61 17.54 -0.53
N HIS A 92 -14.77 17.14 0.43
CA HIS A 92 -15.04 17.13 1.87
C HIS A 92 -13.79 17.52 2.68
N PRO A 93 -13.41 18.80 2.69
CA PRO A 93 -12.20 19.24 3.39
C PRO A 93 -12.38 19.35 4.92
N GLU A 94 -13.62 19.36 5.43
CA GLU A 94 -13.91 19.52 6.85
C GLU A 94 -13.63 18.21 7.63
N PRO A 95 -13.23 18.31 8.91
CA PRO A 95 -13.19 17.15 9.81
C PRO A 95 -14.54 16.43 9.89
N GLY A 96 -14.51 15.10 10.01
CA GLY A 96 -15.75 14.33 10.03
C GLY A 96 -15.56 12.81 9.96
N LEU A 97 -16.61 12.13 9.51
CA LEU A 97 -16.60 10.68 9.31
C LEU A 97 -16.39 10.34 7.84
N PHE A 98 -15.31 9.64 7.56
CA PHE A 98 -14.91 9.26 6.19
C PHE A 98 -15.18 7.80 5.90
N PRO A 99 -15.83 7.46 4.76
CA PRO A 99 -16.05 6.07 4.35
C PRO A 99 -14.73 5.42 3.96
N ASP A 100 -14.34 4.35 4.67
CA ASP A 100 -13.08 3.66 4.38
C ASP A 100 -13.07 2.18 4.77
N ILE A 101 -13.75 1.81 5.87
CA ILE A 101 -13.64 0.49 6.48
C ILE A 101 -14.63 -0.47 5.81
N LEU A 102 -14.14 -1.63 5.33
CA LEU A 102 -14.97 -2.68 4.70
C LEU A 102 -15.23 -3.82 5.68
N ARG A 103 -16.36 -3.76 6.39
CA ARG A 103 -16.77 -4.78 7.37
C ARG A 103 -17.71 -5.82 6.76
N ASP A 104 -17.84 -6.95 7.42
CA ASP A 104 -18.89 -7.92 7.08
C ASP A 104 -20.28 -7.29 7.23
N ILE A 105 -21.23 -7.70 6.38
CA ILE A 105 -22.60 -7.25 6.46
C ILE A 105 -23.16 -7.64 7.84
N PRO A 106 -23.63 -6.69 8.65
CA PRO A 106 -24.16 -6.99 9.98
C PRO A 106 -25.49 -7.77 9.89
N THR A 107 -25.80 -8.56 10.90
CA THR A 107 -27.09 -9.29 11.01
C THR A 107 -28.29 -8.37 10.93
N ILE A 108 -28.17 -7.16 11.51
CA ILE A 108 -29.18 -6.10 11.42
C ILE A 108 -28.55 -4.92 10.68
N PHE A 109 -29.07 -4.61 9.51
CA PHE A 109 -28.64 -3.47 8.72
C PHE A 109 -29.68 -2.33 8.86
N TRP A 110 -29.19 -1.13 9.21
CA TRP A 110 -30.04 0.02 9.45
C TRP A 110 -30.02 0.98 8.27
N ALA A 111 -31.21 1.37 7.79
CA ALA A 111 -31.40 2.49 6.88
C ALA A 111 -31.94 3.71 7.64
N TYR A 112 -31.54 4.91 7.22
CA TYR A 112 -31.89 6.19 7.82
C TYR A 112 -32.53 7.11 6.78
N SER A 113 -33.39 8.03 7.21
CA SER A 113 -34.08 8.99 6.32
C SER A 113 -33.14 10.09 5.81
N ASN A 114 -32.17 10.48 6.62
CA ASN A 114 -31.27 11.61 6.34
C ASN A 114 -29.80 11.21 6.16
N SER A 115 -29.51 9.92 6.05
CA SER A 115 -28.13 9.45 5.97
C SER A 115 -28.00 8.32 4.95
N TRP A 116 -27.13 8.52 3.98
CA TRP A 116 -26.74 7.45 3.06
C TRP A 116 -25.88 6.41 3.77
N ARG A 117 -26.10 5.15 3.42
CA ARG A 117 -25.28 4.01 3.80
C ARG A 117 -24.87 3.26 2.55
N GLY A 118 -23.80 2.51 2.61
CA GLY A 118 -23.27 1.82 1.44
C GLY A 118 -22.83 0.38 1.71
N ILE A 119 -22.86 -0.39 0.64
CA ILE A 119 -22.16 -1.67 0.54
C ILE A 119 -21.15 -1.59 -0.60
N PHE A 120 -20.05 -2.30 -0.42
CA PHE A 120 -18.97 -2.44 -1.40
C PHE A 120 -18.98 -3.88 -1.91
N ILE A 121 -19.07 -4.04 -3.23
CA ILE A 121 -19.18 -5.35 -3.89
C ILE A 121 -17.95 -5.52 -4.77
N THR A 122 -17.23 -6.62 -4.57
CA THR A 122 -16.02 -6.95 -5.34
C THR A 122 -16.16 -8.34 -5.94
N VAL A 123 -16.05 -8.43 -7.26
CA VAL A 123 -15.80 -9.69 -7.97
C VAL A 123 -14.30 -9.84 -8.14
N ASP A 124 -13.68 -10.81 -7.48
CA ASP A 124 -12.24 -10.98 -7.37
C ASP A 124 -11.77 -12.28 -8.00
N ALA A 125 -11.38 -12.20 -9.24
CA ALA A 125 -10.95 -13.34 -10.07
C ALA A 125 -9.43 -13.45 -10.25
N GLN A 126 -8.63 -12.83 -9.38
CA GLN A 126 -7.16 -12.77 -9.56
C GLN A 126 -6.48 -14.14 -9.69
N ASN A 127 -7.06 -15.19 -9.11
CA ASN A 127 -6.51 -16.55 -9.14
C ASN A 127 -7.36 -17.50 -10.00
N ALA A 128 -8.24 -16.97 -10.86
CA ALA A 128 -9.12 -17.73 -11.72
C ALA A 128 -9.20 -17.11 -13.12
N LEU A 129 -9.89 -17.79 -14.02
CA LEU A 129 -10.27 -17.25 -15.32
C LEU A 129 -11.78 -17.34 -15.43
N LEU A 130 -12.46 -16.19 -15.31
CA LEU A 130 -13.90 -16.11 -15.52
C LEU A 130 -14.23 -16.34 -16.99
N THR A 131 -15.35 -16.96 -17.26
CA THR A 131 -15.87 -17.13 -18.62
C THR A 131 -16.30 -15.76 -19.16
N PRO A 132 -15.89 -15.39 -20.39
CA PRO A 132 -16.37 -14.17 -21.04
C PRO A 132 -17.89 -14.18 -21.19
N GLY A 133 -18.52 -13.02 -20.98
CA GLY A 133 -19.97 -12.88 -21.04
C GLY A 133 -20.49 -11.73 -20.17
N THR A 134 -21.79 -11.51 -20.19
CA THR A 134 -22.45 -10.47 -19.40
C THR A 134 -23.21 -11.09 -18.25
N TYR A 135 -22.93 -10.62 -17.05
CA TYR A 135 -23.48 -11.08 -15.78
C TYR A 135 -24.23 -9.95 -15.09
N THR A 136 -25.40 -10.24 -14.50
CA THR A 136 -26.18 -9.23 -13.78
C THR A 136 -26.24 -9.57 -12.29
N ILE A 137 -25.75 -8.68 -11.46
CA ILE A 137 -25.87 -8.76 -10.00
C ILE A 137 -27.08 -7.92 -9.58
N LYS A 138 -28.00 -8.51 -8.79
CA LYS A 138 -29.19 -7.83 -8.28
C LYS A 138 -29.00 -7.50 -6.81
N ILE A 139 -29.15 -6.23 -6.45
CA ILE A 139 -29.03 -5.70 -5.09
C ILE A 139 -30.43 -5.36 -4.60
N SER A 140 -30.88 -6.05 -3.57
CA SER A 140 -32.22 -5.89 -3.01
C SER A 140 -32.17 -5.50 -1.53
N PHE A 141 -32.88 -4.43 -1.19
CA PHE A 141 -33.10 -4.04 0.20
C PHE A 141 -34.59 -4.18 0.53
N LYS A 142 -34.89 -4.92 1.59
CA LYS A 142 -36.26 -5.20 2.05
C LYS A 142 -36.56 -4.43 3.32
N GLN A 143 -37.56 -3.56 3.26
CA GLN A 143 -38.25 -2.90 4.36
C GLN A 143 -39.68 -3.51 4.43
N SER A 144 -40.74 -2.74 4.31
CA SER A 144 -42.14 -3.19 4.09
C SER A 144 -42.33 -3.78 2.68
N ARG A 145 -41.61 -3.26 1.72
CA ARG A 145 -41.50 -3.77 0.33
C ARG A 145 -40.04 -3.93 -0.05
N THR A 146 -39.80 -4.65 -1.14
CA THR A 146 -38.45 -4.88 -1.69
C THR A 146 -38.14 -3.82 -2.74
N TYR A 147 -36.98 -3.22 -2.64
CA TYR A 147 -36.41 -2.29 -3.59
C TYR A 147 -35.17 -2.94 -4.21
N THR A 148 -35.07 -2.93 -5.55
CA THR A 148 -34.01 -3.64 -6.29
C THR A 148 -33.34 -2.71 -7.29
N LYS A 149 -32.02 -2.81 -7.39
CA LYS A 149 -31.19 -2.27 -8.47
C LYS A 149 -30.38 -3.42 -9.09
N GLU A 150 -30.04 -3.27 -10.35
CA GLU A 150 -29.20 -4.22 -11.08
C GLU A 150 -27.90 -3.53 -11.50
N PHE A 151 -26.82 -4.31 -11.46
CA PHE A 151 -25.52 -3.89 -11.98
C PHE A 151 -25.03 -4.96 -12.96
N ARG A 152 -24.64 -4.56 -14.17
CA ARG A 152 -24.13 -5.45 -15.23
C ARG A 152 -22.62 -5.43 -15.27
N ILE A 153 -22.01 -6.61 -15.31
CA ILE A 153 -20.57 -6.80 -15.48
C ILE A 153 -20.32 -7.58 -16.76
N GLU A 154 -19.55 -7.00 -17.67
CA GLU A 154 -19.10 -7.70 -18.86
C GLU A 154 -17.67 -8.20 -18.61
N VAL A 155 -17.50 -9.53 -18.66
CA VAL A 155 -16.18 -10.17 -18.62
C VAL A 155 -15.66 -10.29 -20.05
N LEU A 156 -14.54 -9.62 -20.33
CA LEU A 156 -13.90 -9.57 -21.64
C LEU A 156 -12.82 -10.65 -21.78
N GLU A 157 -12.67 -11.18 -23.01
CA GLU A 157 -11.71 -12.25 -23.33
C GLU A 157 -10.26 -11.73 -23.41
N ALA A 158 -9.73 -11.29 -22.28
CA ALA A 158 -8.34 -10.89 -22.10
C ALA A 158 -7.93 -11.07 -20.65
N THR A 159 -6.62 -11.07 -20.37
CA THR A 159 -6.07 -11.27 -19.04
C THR A 159 -5.01 -10.23 -18.69
N LEU A 160 -4.92 -9.90 -17.40
CA LEU A 160 -3.81 -9.12 -16.86
C LEU A 160 -2.55 -9.98 -16.74
N PRO A 161 -1.37 -9.48 -17.15
CA PRO A 161 -0.10 -10.13 -16.86
C PRO A 161 0.18 -10.10 -15.35
N LYS A 162 1.16 -10.90 -14.91
CA LYS A 162 1.68 -10.79 -13.54
C LYS A 162 2.26 -9.40 -13.33
N GLN A 163 2.16 -8.87 -12.09
CA GLN A 163 2.76 -7.59 -11.73
C GLN A 163 4.27 -7.60 -11.99
N SER A 164 4.76 -6.58 -12.71
CA SER A 164 6.13 -6.50 -13.22
C SER A 164 7.10 -5.83 -12.25
N ILE A 165 6.60 -4.98 -11.35
CA ILE A 165 7.41 -4.16 -10.45
C ILE A 165 7.26 -4.57 -8.98
N PRO A 166 8.32 -4.42 -8.16
CA PRO A 166 8.20 -4.47 -6.72
C PRO A 166 7.35 -3.31 -6.20
N VAL A 167 6.48 -3.61 -5.26
CA VAL A 167 5.67 -2.62 -4.53
C VAL A 167 5.77 -2.94 -3.06
N THR A 168 6.28 -2.00 -2.28
CA THR A 168 6.34 -2.11 -0.82
C THR A 168 5.46 -1.06 -0.15
N ASN A 169 4.74 -1.50 0.87
CA ASN A 169 4.19 -0.65 1.91
C ASN A 169 4.82 -1.16 3.21
N TRP A 170 5.55 -0.30 3.93
CA TRP A 170 6.28 -0.77 5.11
C TRP A 170 5.37 -1.46 6.12
N PHE A 171 5.79 -2.66 6.46
CA PHE A 171 5.01 -3.62 7.21
C PHE A 171 5.51 -3.66 8.67
N HIS A 172 4.74 -3.08 9.58
CA HIS A 172 5.13 -2.85 10.97
C HIS A 172 4.62 -3.95 11.90
N THR A 173 5.42 -4.99 12.10
CA THR A 173 5.00 -6.14 12.92
C THR A 173 5.02 -5.87 14.42
N ASP A 174 5.77 -4.87 14.88
CA ASP A 174 5.69 -4.37 16.25
C ASP A 174 4.33 -3.75 16.57
N CYS A 175 3.74 -3.02 15.62
CA CYS A 175 2.37 -2.51 15.75
C CYS A 175 1.35 -3.64 15.91
N LEU A 176 1.53 -4.76 15.21
CA LEU A 176 0.68 -5.94 15.41
C LEU A 176 0.88 -6.56 16.79
N CYS A 177 2.13 -6.69 17.23
CA CYS A 177 2.43 -7.17 18.60
C CYS A 177 1.76 -6.31 19.67
N ASN A 178 1.81 -4.98 19.50
CA ASN A 178 1.24 -4.04 20.44
C ASN A 178 -0.29 -4.10 20.43
N TYR A 179 -0.92 -3.99 19.26
CA TYR A 179 -2.38 -3.96 19.15
C TYR A 179 -3.03 -5.23 19.69
N TYR A 180 -2.51 -6.41 19.31
CA TYR A 180 -3.06 -7.69 19.72
C TYR A 180 -2.51 -8.20 21.07
N ASN A 181 -1.61 -7.45 21.70
CA ASN A 181 -0.91 -7.84 22.94
C ASN A 181 -0.31 -9.25 22.85
N VAL A 182 0.42 -9.52 21.75
CA VAL A 182 1.05 -10.83 21.51
C VAL A 182 2.57 -10.73 21.60
N GLU A 183 3.20 -11.75 22.14
CA GLU A 183 4.65 -11.81 22.22
C GLU A 183 5.28 -12.08 20.84
N PHE A 184 6.36 -11.34 20.52
CA PHE A 184 7.16 -11.57 19.33
C PHE A 184 7.63 -13.02 19.26
N ASN A 185 7.57 -13.61 18.07
CA ASN A 185 7.92 -14.99 17.78
C ASN A 185 6.99 -16.06 18.40
N SER A 186 5.91 -15.71 19.10
CA SER A 186 4.86 -16.66 19.53
C SER A 186 4.13 -17.29 18.33
N ALA A 187 3.36 -18.34 18.54
CA ALA A 187 2.55 -18.95 17.49
C ALA A 187 1.52 -17.94 16.94
N GLU A 188 0.91 -17.17 17.82
CA GLU A 188 -0.11 -16.18 17.50
C GLU A 188 0.47 -14.99 16.71
N TYR A 189 1.66 -14.49 17.07
CA TYR A 189 2.39 -13.51 16.28
C TYR A 189 2.55 -13.95 14.82
N TRP A 190 2.99 -15.20 14.61
CA TRP A 190 3.19 -15.72 13.25
C TRP A 190 1.89 -15.89 12.47
N ARG A 191 0.82 -16.29 13.14
CA ARG A 191 -0.51 -16.41 12.52
C ARG A 191 -1.02 -15.06 12.04
N ILE A 192 -1.01 -14.06 12.92
CA ILE A 192 -1.46 -12.69 12.61
C ILE A 192 -0.59 -12.08 11.51
N THR A 193 0.73 -12.16 11.65
CA THR A 193 1.67 -11.62 10.66
C THR A 193 1.46 -12.25 9.28
N GLU A 194 1.23 -13.57 9.21
CA GLU A 194 0.95 -14.24 7.94
C GLU A 194 -0.39 -13.80 7.32
N ASN A 195 -1.42 -13.57 8.12
CA ASN A 195 -2.71 -13.07 7.62
C ASN A 195 -2.58 -11.68 7.00
N PHE A 196 -1.86 -10.77 7.66
CA PHE A 196 -1.58 -9.44 7.13
C PHE A 196 -0.69 -9.49 5.88
N ALA A 197 0.33 -10.35 5.87
CA ALA A 197 1.19 -10.53 4.70
C ALA A 197 0.42 -11.07 3.48
N LYS A 198 -0.49 -12.04 3.68
CA LYS A 198 -1.38 -12.56 2.61
C LYS A 198 -2.27 -11.46 2.05
N ALA A 199 -2.85 -10.63 2.92
CA ALA A 199 -3.64 -9.50 2.49
C ALA A 199 -2.79 -8.48 1.70
N ALA A 200 -1.60 -8.12 2.19
CA ALA A 200 -0.69 -7.22 1.47
C ALA A 200 -0.44 -7.71 0.04
N VAL A 201 -0.04 -8.97 -0.12
CA VAL A 201 0.23 -9.58 -1.43
C VAL A 201 -1.01 -9.61 -2.32
N HIS A 202 -2.17 -9.97 -1.76
CA HIS A 202 -3.44 -10.03 -2.50
C HIS A 202 -3.81 -8.66 -3.11
N TYR A 203 -3.46 -7.57 -2.44
CA TYR A 203 -3.69 -6.21 -2.91
C TYR A 203 -2.50 -5.58 -3.65
N GLY A 204 -1.51 -6.39 -4.05
CA GLY A 204 -0.40 -5.99 -4.93
C GLY A 204 0.86 -5.51 -4.21
N VAL A 205 0.90 -5.55 -2.87
CA VAL A 205 2.12 -5.30 -2.10
C VAL A 205 2.95 -6.59 -2.06
N ASN A 206 3.83 -6.77 -3.06
CA ASN A 206 4.58 -8.01 -3.27
C ASN A 206 5.99 -8.00 -2.64
N MET A 207 6.33 -6.94 -1.92
CA MET A 207 7.59 -6.75 -1.19
C MET A 207 7.30 -6.37 0.25
N LEU A 208 7.96 -7.02 1.22
CA LEU A 208 7.76 -6.73 2.65
C LEU A 208 9.06 -6.35 3.34
N LEU A 209 8.96 -5.37 4.25
CA LEU A 209 10.03 -4.97 5.17
C LEU A 209 10.35 -6.15 6.11
N MET A 210 11.56 -6.66 6.02
CA MET A 210 12.09 -7.79 6.79
C MET A 210 12.89 -7.26 7.99
N PRO A 211 12.38 -7.33 9.21
CA PRO A 211 13.00 -6.71 10.38
C PRO A 211 14.19 -7.53 10.89
N VAL A 212 15.31 -7.49 10.17
CA VAL A 212 16.56 -8.12 10.63
C VAL A 212 16.96 -7.56 11.99
N PHE A 213 16.78 -6.25 12.17
CA PHE A 213 16.74 -5.53 13.45
C PHE A 213 15.40 -4.79 13.58
N THR A 214 15.10 -4.27 14.76
CA THR A 214 13.93 -3.40 14.97
C THR A 214 14.07 -2.18 14.05
N PRO A 215 13.13 -1.96 13.11
CA PRO A 215 13.22 -0.82 12.20
C PRO A 215 13.26 0.50 12.96
N PRO A 216 14.23 1.38 12.69
CA PRO A 216 14.37 2.68 13.38
C PRO A 216 13.45 3.77 12.81
N LEU A 217 12.51 3.40 11.97
CA LEU A 217 11.67 4.30 11.20
C LEU A 217 10.64 5.00 12.08
N ASP A 218 10.43 6.28 11.84
CA ASP A 218 9.51 7.14 12.58
C ASP A 218 9.56 6.93 14.09
N THR A 219 10.77 6.99 14.62
CA THR A 219 11.08 6.81 16.03
C THR A 219 11.91 7.99 16.53
N ALA A 220 11.49 8.61 17.62
CA ALA A 220 12.23 9.71 18.24
C ALA A 220 13.66 9.28 18.60
N VAL A 221 14.63 10.19 18.45
CA VAL A 221 16.00 9.94 18.91
C VAL A 221 15.98 9.65 20.41
N GLY A 222 16.53 8.51 20.82
CA GLY A 222 16.43 7.99 22.19
C GLY A 222 15.14 7.26 22.53
N GLY A 223 14.14 7.28 21.63
CA GLY A 223 12.89 6.54 21.78
C GLY A 223 13.04 5.05 21.48
N GLU A 224 12.08 4.26 21.93
CA GLU A 224 12.11 2.82 21.74
C GLU A 224 10.79 2.28 21.20
N ARG A 225 10.87 1.51 20.11
CA ARG A 225 9.80 0.64 19.65
C ARG A 225 9.97 -0.76 20.24
N ARG A 226 8.87 -1.52 20.32
CA ARG A 226 8.91 -2.93 20.73
C ARG A 226 9.92 -3.70 19.90
N THR A 227 10.77 -4.51 20.54
CA THR A 227 11.83 -5.26 19.88
C THR A 227 11.24 -6.31 18.93
N ILE A 228 11.53 -6.15 17.65
CA ILE A 228 11.28 -7.12 16.59
C ILE A 228 12.60 -7.36 15.87
N GLN A 229 13.25 -8.47 16.17
CA GLN A 229 14.57 -8.77 15.62
C GLN A 229 14.64 -10.23 15.16
N LEU A 230 14.83 -10.45 13.85
CA LEU A 230 14.83 -11.79 13.26
C LEU A 230 16.16 -12.52 13.40
N ILE A 231 17.24 -11.81 13.73
CA ILE A 231 18.58 -12.38 13.90
C ILE A 231 18.90 -12.44 15.40
N ASP A 232 19.21 -13.64 15.91
CA ASP A 232 19.80 -13.75 17.24
C ASP A 232 21.27 -13.34 17.17
N VAL A 233 21.71 -12.48 18.08
CA VAL A 233 23.09 -12.02 18.17
C VAL A 233 23.67 -12.48 19.49
N TYR A 234 24.84 -13.11 19.43
CA TYR A 234 25.63 -13.51 20.60
C TYR A 234 26.96 -12.77 20.56
N LYS A 235 27.33 -12.11 21.67
CA LYS A 235 28.54 -11.29 21.77
C LYS A 235 29.51 -11.92 22.80
N ASP A 236 30.76 -12.05 22.40
CA ASP A 236 31.89 -12.48 23.25
C ASP A 236 33.08 -11.54 22.98
N GLY A 237 33.26 -10.54 23.82
CA GLY A 237 34.18 -9.44 23.58
C GLY A 237 33.86 -8.71 22.27
N ASP A 238 34.81 -8.68 21.34
CA ASP A 238 34.63 -8.05 20.01
C ASP A 238 34.16 -9.05 18.93
N LYS A 239 33.87 -10.28 19.30
CA LYS A 239 33.40 -11.34 18.40
C LYS A 239 31.90 -11.50 18.49
N TYR A 240 31.27 -11.70 17.31
CA TYR A 240 29.83 -11.95 17.22
C TYR A 240 29.55 -13.26 16.52
N SER A 241 28.48 -13.92 16.93
CA SER A 241 27.90 -15.05 16.20
C SER A 241 26.39 -14.87 16.06
N PHE A 242 25.79 -15.51 15.04
CA PHE A 242 24.45 -15.17 14.60
C PHE A 242 23.54 -16.38 14.45
N GLY A 243 22.31 -16.26 14.96
CA GLY A 243 21.27 -17.25 14.83
C GLY A 243 20.18 -16.80 13.83
N PHE A 244 19.90 -17.61 12.80
CA PHE A 244 18.96 -17.27 11.74
C PHE A 244 17.64 -18.05 11.79
N LYS A 245 17.29 -18.64 12.92
CA LYS A 245 16.07 -19.47 13.05
C LYS A 245 14.79 -18.66 12.78
N LYS A 246 14.68 -17.47 13.36
CA LYS A 246 13.53 -16.57 13.16
C LYS A 246 13.48 -16.02 11.73
N LEU A 247 14.64 -15.67 11.15
CA LEU A 247 14.74 -15.25 9.75
C LEU A 247 14.25 -16.34 8.78
N ARG A 248 14.66 -17.60 8.99
CA ARG A 248 14.18 -18.73 8.20
C ARG A 248 12.66 -18.90 8.30
N LYS A 249 12.10 -18.71 9.50
CA LYS A 249 10.65 -18.78 9.72
C LYS A 249 9.92 -17.64 9.01
N TRP A 250 10.46 -16.42 9.06
CA TRP A 250 9.96 -15.26 8.30
C TRP A 250 9.91 -15.55 6.79
N VAL A 251 11.03 -15.99 6.22
CA VAL A 251 11.10 -16.27 4.77
C VAL A 251 10.13 -17.39 4.36
N LYS A 252 9.98 -18.44 5.18
CA LYS A 252 8.99 -19.49 4.92
C LYS A 252 7.56 -18.94 4.95
N MET A 253 7.22 -18.09 5.90
CA MET A 253 5.93 -17.41 6.00
C MET A 253 5.70 -16.52 4.77
N CYS A 254 6.66 -15.68 4.40
CA CYS A 254 6.59 -14.83 3.22
C CYS A 254 6.34 -15.63 1.93
N LYS A 255 7.05 -16.75 1.74
CA LYS A 255 6.83 -17.65 0.58
C LYS A 255 5.40 -18.21 0.54
N ARG A 256 4.83 -18.64 1.69
CA ARG A 256 3.43 -19.11 1.75
C ARG A 256 2.42 -17.98 1.47
N ALA A 257 2.74 -16.75 1.89
CA ALA A 257 1.92 -15.58 1.61
C ALA A 257 2.02 -15.08 0.16
N GLY A 258 3.01 -15.55 -0.63
CA GLY A 258 3.23 -15.12 -2.01
C GLY A 258 4.13 -13.90 -2.17
N VAL A 259 4.87 -13.50 -1.12
CA VAL A 259 5.85 -12.40 -1.17
C VAL A 259 6.96 -12.74 -2.16
N GLU A 260 7.29 -11.80 -3.03
CA GLU A 260 8.27 -11.99 -4.10
C GLU A 260 9.61 -11.31 -3.82
N TYR A 261 9.58 -10.16 -3.17
CA TYR A 261 10.75 -9.35 -2.85
C TYR A 261 10.86 -9.12 -1.35
N TYR A 262 12.06 -8.83 -0.88
CA TYR A 262 12.38 -8.68 0.54
C TYR A 262 13.13 -7.37 0.74
N GLU A 263 12.66 -6.56 1.64
CA GLU A 263 13.25 -5.30 2.01
C GLU A 263 13.96 -5.47 3.35
N VAL A 264 15.28 -5.51 3.34
CA VAL A 264 16.09 -5.63 4.57
C VAL A 264 15.92 -4.33 5.34
N SER A 265 15.52 -4.42 6.62
CA SER A 265 15.34 -3.21 7.43
C SER A 265 16.62 -2.39 7.51
N HIS A 266 16.47 -1.10 7.68
CA HIS A 266 17.56 -0.11 7.69
C HIS A 266 18.69 -0.54 8.62
N LEU A 267 19.91 -0.55 8.09
CA LEU A 267 21.11 -0.89 8.86
C LEU A 267 21.67 0.31 9.63
N PHE A 268 21.21 1.51 9.28
CA PHE A 268 21.50 2.75 9.99
C PHE A 268 20.19 3.49 10.24
N THR A 269 20.22 4.50 11.14
CA THR A 269 18.98 5.20 11.47
C THR A 269 18.52 6.13 10.34
N GLN A 270 17.24 6.45 10.35
CA GLN A 270 16.61 7.46 9.49
C GLN A 270 17.33 8.82 9.62
N TRP A 271 17.19 9.64 8.58
CA TRP A 271 17.71 10.99 8.51
C TRP A 271 19.24 11.06 8.68
N GLY A 272 19.97 10.31 7.81
CA GLY A 272 21.38 10.53 7.55
C GLY A 272 22.38 9.62 8.22
N CYS A 273 22.01 8.47 8.74
CA CYS A 273 22.92 7.42 9.25
C CYS A 273 23.68 7.79 10.54
N LYS A 274 23.25 8.79 11.28
CA LYS A 274 23.99 9.28 12.45
C LYS A 274 24.15 8.24 13.55
N TYR A 275 23.16 7.35 13.71
CA TYR A 275 23.13 6.37 14.79
C TYR A 275 22.92 4.96 14.24
N ALA A 276 23.22 3.96 15.08
CA ALA A 276 22.84 2.57 14.84
C ALA A 276 21.37 2.33 15.19
N PRO A 277 20.67 1.40 14.50
CA PRO A 277 19.37 0.92 14.95
C PRO A 277 19.51 0.15 16.26
N LYS A 278 18.38 -0.10 16.94
CA LYS A 278 18.35 -0.95 18.13
C LYS A 278 18.76 -2.39 17.78
N VAL A 279 19.86 -2.86 18.36
CA VAL A 279 20.33 -4.25 18.27
C VAL A 279 20.40 -4.86 19.65
N MET A 280 19.70 -5.97 19.81
CA MET A 280 19.75 -6.79 21.04
C MET A 280 20.70 -7.96 20.86
N ALA A 281 21.48 -8.28 21.88
CA ALA A 281 22.37 -9.43 21.89
C ALA A 281 22.35 -10.16 23.24
N THR A 282 22.75 -11.43 23.23
CA THR A 282 23.10 -12.17 24.44
C THR A 282 24.60 -12.06 24.67
N GLU A 283 25.01 -11.45 25.77
CA GLU A 283 26.40 -11.33 26.21
C GLU A 283 26.51 -11.87 27.66
N ASN A 284 27.40 -12.81 27.90
CA ASN A 284 27.56 -13.48 29.21
C ASN A 284 26.27 -14.07 29.80
N GLY A 285 25.36 -14.55 28.93
CA GLY A 285 24.07 -15.11 29.33
C GLY A 285 22.95 -14.07 29.53
N GLU A 286 23.25 -12.78 29.47
CA GLU A 286 22.29 -11.69 29.61
C GLU A 286 21.84 -11.20 28.23
N TYR A 287 20.50 -11.06 28.02
CA TYR A 287 19.92 -10.48 26.79
C TYR A 287 19.73 -8.97 26.99
N LYS A 288 20.49 -8.16 26.27
CA LYS A 288 20.49 -6.69 26.43
C LYS A 288 20.70 -5.96 25.11
N ARG A 289 20.38 -4.68 25.09
CA ARG A 289 20.68 -3.79 23.97
C ARG A 289 22.19 -3.52 23.95
N ILE A 290 22.81 -3.73 22.79
CA ILE A 290 24.24 -3.45 22.57
C ILE A 290 24.46 -2.24 21.65
N PHE A 291 23.50 -1.92 20.76
CA PHE A 291 23.53 -0.74 19.89
C PHE A 291 22.18 -0.04 19.88
N GLY A 292 22.18 1.25 19.56
CA GLY A 292 21.00 2.09 19.50
C GLY A 292 21.33 3.56 19.26
N TRP A 293 20.42 4.45 19.65
CA TRP A 293 20.53 5.90 19.47
C TRP A 293 21.74 6.57 20.14
N ASP A 294 22.43 5.89 21.03
CA ASP A 294 23.67 6.27 21.70
C ASP A 294 24.93 5.76 20.98
N THR A 295 24.77 5.00 19.91
CA THR A 295 25.86 4.41 19.14
C THR A 295 26.07 5.16 17.83
N ASN A 296 27.30 5.60 17.56
CA ASN A 296 27.64 6.22 16.27
C ASN A 296 27.45 5.20 15.13
N GLY A 297 26.55 5.49 14.19
CA GLY A 297 26.19 4.60 13.08
C GLY A 297 27.35 4.27 12.14
N HIS A 298 28.31 5.19 11.98
CA HIS A 298 29.53 4.99 11.18
C HIS A 298 30.80 4.87 12.03
N GLY A 299 30.64 4.65 13.35
CA GLY A 299 31.75 4.38 14.26
C GLY A 299 32.33 2.97 14.07
N SER A 300 33.61 2.81 14.44
CA SER A 300 34.34 1.54 14.25
C SER A 300 33.70 0.34 14.97
N GLU A 301 33.09 0.57 16.13
CA GLU A 301 32.42 -0.49 16.89
C GLU A 301 31.22 -1.08 16.13
N TYR A 302 30.33 -0.22 15.63
CA TYR A 302 29.15 -0.69 14.90
C TYR A 302 29.50 -1.19 13.50
N LEU A 303 30.42 -0.55 12.80
CA LEU A 303 30.90 -1.05 11.49
C LEU A 303 31.60 -2.41 11.65
N GLY A 304 32.42 -2.59 12.70
CA GLY A 304 33.06 -3.90 13.00
C GLY A 304 32.07 -5.02 13.33
N PHE A 305 30.91 -4.66 13.92
CA PHE A 305 29.79 -5.59 14.08
C PHE A 305 29.18 -5.95 12.71
N LEU A 306 28.90 -4.96 11.84
CA LEU A 306 28.34 -5.18 10.51
C LEU A 306 29.29 -5.95 9.60
N GLU A 307 30.60 -5.77 9.72
CA GLU A 307 31.63 -6.55 9.01
C GLU A 307 31.54 -8.04 9.29
N GLN A 308 31.16 -8.43 10.53
CA GLN A 308 30.95 -9.82 10.90
C GLN A 308 29.56 -10.31 10.47
N LEU A 309 28.53 -9.47 10.57
CA LEU A 309 27.14 -9.85 10.26
C LEU A 309 26.88 -10.03 8.77
N LEU A 310 27.29 -9.05 7.96
CA LEU A 310 26.86 -8.99 6.54
C LEU A 310 27.27 -10.22 5.72
N PRO A 311 28.50 -10.76 5.83
CA PRO A 311 28.87 -11.98 5.12
C PRO A 311 28.02 -13.19 5.51
N GLU A 312 27.69 -13.35 6.80
CA GLU A 312 26.86 -14.45 7.28
C GLU A 312 25.39 -14.28 6.86
N LEU A 313 24.84 -13.08 7.01
CA LEU A 313 23.49 -12.76 6.56
C LEU A 313 23.32 -13.02 5.05
N ILE A 314 24.24 -12.53 4.23
CA ILE A 314 24.20 -12.71 2.78
C ILE A 314 24.30 -14.20 2.42
N THR A 315 25.16 -14.94 3.13
CA THR A 315 25.27 -16.39 2.96
C THR A 315 23.96 -17.10 3.28
N GLU A 316 23.28 -16.70 4.36
CA GLU A 316 22.00 -17.27 4.73
C GLU A 316 20.89 -16.90 3.72
N LEU A 317 20.83 -15.65 3.25
CA LEU A 317 19.88 -15.21 2.23
C LEU A 317 20.09 -15.96 0.89
N LYS A 318 21.35 -16.27 0.53
CA LYS A 318 21.69 -17.12 -0.62
C LYS A 318 21.21 -18.56 -0.43
N LYS A 319 21.44 -19.17 0.75
CA LYS A 319 20.93 -20.51 1.10
C LYS A 319 19.40 -20.58 1.03
N LEU A 320 18.71 -19.51 1.42
CA LEU A 320 17.25 -19.41 1.35
C LEU A 320 16.72 -19.16 -0.08
N GLY A 321 17.61 -18.87 -1.04
CA GLY A 321 17.28 -18.61 -2.45
C GLY A 321 16.61 -17.26 -2.69
N ILE A 322 16.76 -16.30 -1.77
CA ILE A 322 16.08 -14.99 -1.87
C ILE A 322 17.04 -13.81 -2.08
N PHE A 323 18.34 -13.98 -1.95
CA PHE A 323 19.31 -12.87 -2.00
C PHE A 323 19.15 -11.96 -3.24
N LYS A 324 18.91 -12.55 -4.42
CA LYS A 324 18.67 -11.78 -5.66
C LYS A 324 17.39 -10.96 -5.67
N LYS A 325 16.51 -11.18 -4.70
CA LYS A 325 15.22 -10.47 -4.50
C LYS A 325 15.24 -9.60 -3.26
N CYS A 326 16.38 -9.49 -2.59
CA CYS A 326 16.56 -8.59 -1.44
C CYS A 326 17.03 -7.22 -1.91
N TYR A 327 16.47 -6.19 -1.26
CA TYR A 327 16.91 -4.80 -1.36
C TYR A 327 17.33 -4.32 0.03
N PHE A 328 18.31 -3.43 0.09
CA PHE A 328 18.93 -2.97 1.31
C PHE A 328 18.85 -1.46 1.42
N HIS A 329 18.57 -0.97 2.60
CA HIS A 329 18.62 0.45 2.92
C HIS A 329 19.95 0.84 3.57
N VAL A 330 20.42 2.03 3.22
CA VAL A 330 21.42 2.74 3.99
C VAL A 330 20.72 3.57 5.06
N SER A 331 19.83 4.49 4.66
CA SER A 331 19.10 5.39 5.54
C SER A 331 17.70 5.65 4.97
N ASP A 332 17.04 6.69 5.50
CA ASP A 332 15.76 7.19 5.04
C ASP A 332 15.80 8.72 4.97
N GLU A 333 15.33 9.29 3.86
CA GLU A 333 15.22 10.72 3.56
C GLU A 333 16.45 11.58 3.99
N PRO A 334 17.67 11.22 3.58
CA PRO A 334 18.85 12.02 3.90
C PRO A 334 18.80 13.36 3.17
N THR A 335 19.14 14.46 3.87
CA THR A 335 19.30 15.78 3.28
C THR A 335 20.72 16.03 2.76
N ALA A 336 20.94 17.15 2.04
CA ALA A 336 22.27 17.51 1.52
C ALA A 336 23.31 17.64 2.64
N GLU A 337 22.93 18.13 3.82
CA GLU A 337 23.81 18.29 4.98
C GLU A 337 24.28 16.94 5.55
N MET A 338 23.46 15.89 5.38
CA MET A 338 23.73 14.53 5.88
C MET A 338 24.55 13.69 4.89
N LYS A 339 24.89 14.23 3.73
CA LYS A 339 25.56 13.51 2.64
C LYS A 339 26.91 12.92 3.05
N GLY A 340 27.64 13.56 3.95
CA GLY A 340 28.93 13.08 4.47
C GLY A 340 28.78 11.71 5.14
N ASP A 341 27.94 11.63 6.16
CA ASP A 341 27.68 10.40 6.92
C ASP A 341 27.05 9.32 6.05
N TYR A 342 26.07 9.71 5.20
CA TYR A 342 25.46 8.80 4.23
C TYR A 342 26.50 8.19 3.28
N SER A 343 27.44 8.98 2.78
CA SER A 343 28.52 8.52 1.88
C SER A 343 29.39 7.44 2.52
N ILE A 344 29.72 7.59 3.81
CA ILE A 344 30.51 6.59 4.55
C ILE A 344 29.74 5.27 4.62
N CYS A 345 28.48 5.32 5.06
CA CYS A 345 27.63 4.15 5.22
C CYS A 345 27.31 3.46 3.88
N ALA A 346 27.03 4.24 2.83
CA ALA A 346 26.77 3.71 1.50
C ALA A 346 28.01 3.02 0.90
N LYS A 347 29.21 3.61 1.04
CA LYS A 347 30.48 2.99 0.59
C LYS A 347 30.78 1.72 1.37
N PHE A 348 30.48 1.68 2.67
CA PHE A 348 30.62 0.49 3.49
C PHE A 348 29.71 -0.63 2.98
N LEU A 349 28.41 -0.38 2.83
CA LEU A 349 27.45 -1.39 2.40
C LEU A 349 27.75 -1.95 1.00
N ARG A 350 28.27 -1.12 0.09
CA ARG A 350 28.64 -1.52 -1.28
C ARG A 350 29.78 -2.54 -1.35
N GLN A 351 30.52 -2.75 -0.30
CA GLN A 351 31.52 -3.82 -0.23
C GLN A 351 30.87 -5.20 -0.20
N TYR A 352 29.60 -5.30 0.20
CA TYR A 352 28.86 -6.53 0.41
C TYR A 352 27.68 -6.71 -0.56
N VAL A 353 27.06 -5.61 -0.96
CA VAL A 353 25.80 -5.59 -1.75
C VAL A 353 26.00 -4.77 -3.02
N SER A 354 25.55 -5.32 -4.16
CA SER A 354 25.60 -4.61 -5.44
C SER A 354 24.78 -3.30 -5.38
N PRO A 355 25.29 -2.20 -5.95
CA PRO A 355 24.65 -0.90 -5.91
C PRO A 355 23.20 -0.86 -6.42
N ASP A 356 22.83 -1.74 -7.37
CA ASP A 356 21.47 -1.89 -7.91
C ASP A 356 20.49 -2.52 -6.91
N ARG A 357 20.97 -2.99 -5.76
CA ARG A 357 20.18 -3.56 -4.66
C ARG A 357 20.17 -2.67 -3.41
N ILE A 358 20.81 -1.51 -3.48
CA ILE A 358 20.78 -0.49 -2.44
C ILE A 358 19.83 0.59 -2.92
N PHE A 359 18.78 0.84 -2.14
CA PHE A 359 17.74 1.80 -2.48
C PHE A 359 17.32 2.56 -1.21
N ASP A 360 17.07 3.86 -1.33
CA ASP A 360 16.61 4.70 -0.22
C ASP A 360 15.63 5.74 -0.72
N ALA A 361 14.66 6.11 0.12
CA ALA A 361 13.80 7.26 -0.10
C ALA A 361 14.64 8.54 -0.04
N LEU A 362 14.70 9.27 -1.14
CA LEU A 362 15.41 10.56 -1.25
C LEU A 362 14.99 11.33 -2.49
N SER A 363 14.92 12.64 -2.41
CA SER A 363 14.46 13.51 -3.51
C SER A 363 15.53 14.46 -4.04
N ASP A 364 16.73 14.47 -3.45
CA ASP A 364 17.86 15.27 -3.93
C ASP A 364 18.67 14.51 -4.99
N ILE A 365 18.58 14.96 -6.25
CA ILE A 365 19.28 14.38 -7.40
C ILE A 365 20.82 14.37 -7.26
N SER A 366 21.38 15.20 -6.38
CA SER A 366 22.83 15.24 -6.19
C SER A 366 23.41 13.94 -5.63
N PHE A 367 22.65 13.18 -4.84
CA PHE A 367 23.06 11.86 -4.38
C PHE A 367 23.30 10.87 -5.54
N TYR A 368 22.46 10.95 -6.57
CA TYR A 368 22.66 10.15 -7.78
C TYR A 368 23.85 10.66 -8.60
N LYS A 369 23.94 11.99 -8.84
CA LYS A 369 25.02 12.61 -9.63
C LYS A 369 26.39 12.35 -9.02
N GLU A 370 26.51 12.32 -7.72
CA GLU A 370 27.76 12.01 -7.00
C GLU A 370 27.98 10.48 -6.86
N GLY A 371 27.10 9.67 -7.44
CA GLY A 371 27.23 8.22 -7.45
C GLY A 371 26.99 7.60 -6.06
N LEU A 372 26.31 8.25 -5.13
CA LEU A 372 26.01 7.73 -3.79
C LEU A 372 24.86 6.73 -3.78
N ILE A 373 23.92 6.85 -4.71
CA ILE A 373 22.79 5.94 -4.90
C ILE A 373 22.64 5.55 -6.37
N SER A 374 22.30 4.28 -6.66
CA SER A 374 22.06 3.81 -8.02
C SER A 374 20.58 3.50 -8.28
N CYS A 375 19.82 3.25 -7.22
CA CYS A 375 18.39 2.95 -7.27
C CYS A 375 17.63 3.91 -6.33
N PRO A 376 17.48 5.19 -6.71
CA PRO A 376 16.77 6.16 -5.87
C PRO A 376 15.27 5.85 -5.83
N VAL A 377 14.67 5.95 -4.64
CA VAL A 377 13.22 5.99 -4.44
C VAL A 377 12.84 7.46 -4.26
N VAL A 378 12.18 8.04 -5.25
CA VAL A 378 12.01 9.48 -5.38
C VAL A 378 10.59 9.90 -5.04
N GLY A 379 10.42 10.96 -4.26
CA GLY A 379 9.12 11.58 -4.03
C GLY A 379 8.46 11.96 -5.37
N LEU A 380 7.17 11.64 -5.53
CA LEU A 380 6.48 11.77 -6.81
C LEU A 380 6.51 13.19 -7.38
N ASP A 381 6.61 14.20 -6.55
CA ASP A 381 6.76 15.62 -6.92
C ASP A 381 8.16 15.96 -7.47
N HIS A 382 9.17 15.13 -7.23
CA HIS A 382 10.55 15.33 -7.64
C HIS A 382 11.00 14.41 -8.79
N VAL A 383 10.21 13.41 -9.16
CA VAL A 383 10.57 12.38 -10.16
C VAL A 383 10.98 12.99 -11.50
N HIS A 384 10.39 14.12 -11.92
CA HIS A 384 10.69 14.77 -13.19
C HIS A 384 12.18 15.09 -13.35
N ARG A 385 12.88 15.54 -12.28
CA ARG A 385 14.33 15.84 -12.29
C ARG A 385 15.17 14.60 -12.60
N PHE A 386 14.77 13.45 -12.07
CA PHE A 386 15.47 12.18 -12.32
C PHE A 386 15.23 11.64 -13.73
N ILE A 387 14.03 11.87 -14.29
CA ILE A 387 13.71 11.53 -15.68
C ILE A 387 14.53 12.39 -16.66
N GLU A 388 14.62 13.70 -16.42
CA GLU A 388 15.42 14.64 -17.24
C GLU A 388 16.91 14.25 -17.25
N GLU A 389 17.45 13.82 -16.13
CA GLU A 389 18.83 13.29 -15.99
C GLU A 389 18.97 11.85 -16.52
N LYS A 390 17.90 11.25 -17.06
CA LYS A 390 17.89 9.89 -17.64
C LYS A 390 18.37 8.80 -16.67
N VAL A 391 18.04 8.94 -15.39
CA VAL A 391 18.32 7.91 -14.39
C VAL A 391 17.68 6.58 -14.82
N PRO A 392 18.42 5.48 -14.96
CA PRO A 392 17.92 4.25 -15.59
C PRO A 392 16.92 3.48 -14.72
N THR A 393 17.05 3.59 -13.39
CA THR A 393 16.21 2.91 -12.41
C THR A 393 15.69 3.91 -11.41
N ILE A 394 14.41 4.27 -11.54
CA ILE A 394 13.72 5.18 -10.64
C ILE A 394 12.59 4.40 -9.98
N TRP A 395 12.53 4.43 -8.66
CA TRP A 395 11.33 4.09 -7.90
C TRP A 395 10.60 5.36 -7.50
N GLY A 396 9.32 5.25 -7.24
CA GLY A 396 8.52 6.36 -6.73
C GLY A 396 8.04 6.09 -5.31
N TYR A 397 7.83 7.14 -4.53
CA TYR A 397 7.10 7.06 -3.26
C TYR A 397 6.23 8.28 -3.05
N TYR A 398 5.22 8.13 -2.22
CA TYR A 398 4.52 9.24 -1.59
C TYR A 398 4.39 9.02 -0.09
N CYS A 399 4.28 10.09 0.64
CA CYS A 399 3.99 10.13 2.07
C CYS A 399 3.15 11.36 2.40
N CYS A 400 3.10 11.76 3.66
CA CYS A 400 2.36 12.94 4.12
C CYS A 400 2.73 14.22 3.36
N GLY A 401 3.97 14.42 2.96
CA GLY A 401 4.42 15.62 2.24
C GLY A 401 4.02 15.72 0.76
N HIS A 402 3.34 14.70 0.20
CA HIS A 402 3.05 14.62 -1.24
C HIS A 402 1.54 14.76 -1.53
N ASP A 403 0.88 15.75 -0.94
CA ASP A 403 -0.56 15.98 -1.02
C ASP A 403 -1.07 16.41 -2.40
N MET A 404 -0.20 16.99 -3.23
CA MET A 404 -0.53 17.44 -4.60
C MET A 404 -0.27 16.39 -5.69
N THR A 405 0.27 15.22 -5.33
CA THR A 405 0.51 14.10 -6.26
C THR A 405 -0.57 13.03 -6.12
N SER A 406 -0.43 11.91 -6.83
CA SER A 406 -1.18 10.70 -6.47
C SER A 406 -0.91 10.40 -5.01
N ASN A 407 -1.97 10.22 -4.23
CA ASN A 407 -1.88 9.88 -2.81
C ASN A 407 -3.21 9.27 -2.33
N ARG A 408 -3.24 8.75 -1.11
CA ARG A 408 -4.34 7.96 -0.56
C ARG A 408 -5.00 8.57 0.67
N PHE A 409 -4.87 9.88 0.90
CA PHE A 409 -5.52 10.49 2.07
C PHE A 409 -7.04 10.34 2.02
N LEU A 410 -7.64 10.21 3.18
CA LEU A 410 -9.10 9.99 3.30
C LEU A 410 -9.91 11.10 2.63
N ALA A 411 -9.47 12.33 2.70
CA ALA A 411 -10.19 13.47 2.15
C ALA A 411 -9.93 13.71 0.65
N LEU A 412 -8.84 13.16 0.07
CA LEU A 412 -8.59 13.28 -1.37
C LEU A 412 -9.61 12.46 -2.18
N PRO A 413 -9.98 12.87 -3.40
CA PRO A 413 -10.77 12.04 -4.30
C PRO A 413 -10.11 10.65 -4.49
N ALA A 414 -10.90 9.58 -4.48
CA ALA A 414 -10.36 8.23 -4.65
C ALA A 414 -9.62 8.04 -6.00
N GLY A 415 -10.03 8.78 -7.03
CA GLY A 415 -9.33 8.82 -8.31
C GLY A 415 -7.88 9.28 -8.21
N GLN A 416 -7.52 10.10 -7.21
CA GLN A 416 -6.14 10.54 -7.00
C GLN A 416 -5.24 9.36 -6.59
N ASN A 417 -5.72 8.45 -5.76
CA ASN A 417 -5.03 7.19 -5.43
C ASN A 417 -4.92 6.29 -6.68
N ARG A 418 -5.99 6.18 -7.49
CA ARG A 418 -6.01 5.33 -8.69
C ARG A 418 -5.07 5.83 -9.79
N MET A 419 -4.84 7.14 -9.91
CA MET A 419 -3.93 7.72 -10.91
C MET A 419 -2.51 7.16 -10.84
N LEU A 420 -2.06 6.67 -9.68
CA LEU A 420 -0.73 6.11 -9.49
C LEU A 420 -0.37 5.08 -10.58
N GLY A 421 -1.28 4.15 -10.90
CA GLY A 421 -1.01 3.09 -11.87
C GLY A 421 -0.69 3.61 -13.28
N LEU A 422 -1.43 4.63 -13.72
CA LEU A 422 -1.20 5.29 -15.01
C LEU A 422 0.16 6.01 -15.04
N GLN A 423 0.52 6.66 -13.94
CA GLN A 423 1.79 7.38 -13.79
C GLN A 423 2.98 6.41 -13.74
N LEU A 424 2.88 5.31 -12.97
CA LEU A 424 3.93 4.28 -12.91
C LEU A 424 4.21 3.72 -14.31
N TYR A 425 3.16 3.43 -15.09
CA TYR A 425 3.30 2.96 -16.48
C TYR A 425 3.90 4.03 -17.39
N LYS A 426 3.29 5.23 -17.45
CA LYS A 426 3.72 6.30 -18.37
C LYS A 426 5.19 6.65 -18.21
N PHE A 427 5.66 6.77 -16.97
CA PHE A 427 7.02 7.18 -16.65
C PHE A 427 8.00 6.01 -16.46
N ASN A 428 7.54 4.78 -16.74
CA ASN A 428 8.37 3.57 -16.65
C ASN A 428 9.06 3.41 -15.29
N ILE A 429 8.34 3.72 -14.21
CA ILE A 429 8.82 3.59 -12.83
C ILE A 429 9.04 2.12 -12.49
N LYS A 430 10.16 1.80 -11.83
CA LYS A 430 10.63 0.42 -11.62
C LYS A 430 10.24 -0.20 -10.29
N GLY A 431 9.64 0.57 -9.40
CA GLY A 431 9.12 0.12 -8.13
C GLY A 431 8.40 1.24 -7.40
N PHE A 432 7.66 0.89 -6.38
CA PHE A 432 6.89 1.85 -5.60
C PHE A 432 7.00 1.56 -4.11
N LEU A 433 7.16 2.62 -3.31
CA LEU A 433 7.23 2.56 -1.86
C LEU A 433 6.17 3.46 -1.22
N GLN A 434 5.57 2.99 -0.13
CA GLN A 434 4.83 3.80 0.82
C GLN A 434 5.14 3.32 2.24
N TRP A 435 5.26 4.22 3.20
CA TRP A 435 5.83 3.95 4.51
C TRP A 435 4.90 3.28 5.53
N GLY A 436 3.58 3.24 5.30
CA GLY A 436 2.63 2.77 6.29
C GLY A 436 1.55 1.80 5.76
N PHE A 437 1.81 0.49 5.77
CA PHE A 437 0.76 -0.50 5.57
C PHE A 437 -0.16 -0.59 6.80
N ASN A 438 0.47 -0.62 7.98
CA ASN A 438 -0.18 -0.83 9.28
C ASN A 438 0.60 -0.15 10.42
N PHE A 439 0.96 1.12 10.26
CA PHE A 439 1.63 1.89 11.28
C PHE A 439 0.61 2.43 12.28
N TYR A 440 0.50 1.80 13.44
CA TYR A 440 -0.48 2.12 14.49
C TYR A 440 0.15 2.85 15.68
N ASN A 441 1.06 3.76 15.40
CA ASN A 441 1.67 4.65 16.39
C ASN A 441 1.41 6.11 16.05
N SER A 442 1.56 6.98 17.04
CA SER A 442 1.62 8.42 16.83
C SER A 442 2.97 8.83 16.25
N HIS A 443 3.12 10.13 15.92
CA HIS A 443 4.38 10.73 15.48
C HIS A 443 5.56 10.29 16.36
N MET A 444 6.67 9.96 15.71
CA MET A 444 7.91 9.49 16.37
C MET A 444 7.71 8.25 17.25
N SER A 445 6.66 7.49 17.03
CA SER A 445 6.31 6.28 17.81
C SER A 445 6.21 6.52 19.32
N LEU A 446 5.76 7.70 19.74
CA LEU A 446 5.66 8.07 21.16
C LEU A 446 4.56 7.30 21.88
N GLU A 447 3.45 7.02 21.18
CA GLU A 447 2.29 6.32 21.71
C GLU A 447 1.70 5.36 20.68
N GLN A 448 1.05 4.30 21.16
CA GLN A 448 0.21 3.46 20.33
C GLN A 448 -1.15 4.14 20.12
N ILE A 449 -1.67 4.13 18.90
CA ILE A 449 -3.00 4.65 18.58
C ILE A 449 -3.99 3.51 18.33
N ASP A 450 -5.29 3.78 18.54
CA ASP A 450 -6.37 2.97 18.00
C ASP A 450 -6.68 3.44 16.57
N PRO A 451 -6.39 2.63 15.52
CA PRO A 451 -6.64 3.03 14.14
C PRO A 451 -8.12 3.22 13.79
N TYR A 452 -9.05 2.72 14.61
CA TYR A 452 -10.48 2.98 14.46
C TYR A 452 -10.90 4.33 15.06
N GLY A 453 -10.15 4.85 16.02
CA GLY A 453 -10.40 6.13 16.67
C GLY A 453 -9.58 7.29 16.11
N SER A 454 -8.45 7.02 15.46
CA SER A 454 -7.59 8.05 14.89
C SER A 454 -7.00 7.57 13.55
N SER A 455 -7.39 8.23 12.47
CA SER A 455 -6.84 8.00 11.13
C SER A 455 -5.60 8.83 10.80
N THR A 456 -5.21 9.75 11.71
CA THR A 456 -4.25 10.83 11.52
C THR A 456 -2.93 10.62 12.26
N GLY A 457 -2.67 9.41 12.77
CA GLY A 457 -1.49 9.14 13.57
C GLY A 457 -1.42 9.98 14.86
N GLY A 458 -2.59 10.27 15.47
CA GLY A 458 -2.69 11.15 16.64
C GLY A 458 -2.62 12.64 16.28
N GLY A 459 -3.12 13.04 15.11
CA GLY A 459 -3.17 14.45 14.67
C GLY A 459 -1.89 14.94 13.98
N TRP A 460 -1.01 14.03 13.60
CA TRP A 460 0.29 14.35 13.00
C TRP A 460 0.25 14.48 11.47
N VAL A 461 -0.43 13.57 10.77
CA VAL A 461 -0.50 13.54 9.30
C VAL A 461 -1.94 13.56 8.82
N PRO A 462 -2.19 13.97 7.57
CA PRO A 462 -3.52 13.85 7.00
C PRO A 462 -4.06 12.42 7.09
N GLY A 463 -5.35 12.31 7.42
CA GLY A 463 -5.98 11.02 7.65
C GLY A 463 -5.78 10.05 6.51
N GLY A 464 -5.30 8.84 6.86
CA GLY A 464 -5.09 7.77 5.90
C GLY A 464 -3.66 7.57 5.40
N ASP A 465 -2.70 8.41 5.78
CA ASP A 465 -1.30 8.22 5.37
C ASP A 465 -0.65 7.03 6.09
N ALA A 466 -0.75 6.99 7.42
CA ALA A 466 -0.02 6.06 8.29
C ALA A 466 -0.39 4.58 8.11
N PHE A 467 -1.59 4.28 7.65
CA PHE A 467 -2.04 2.90 7.44
C PHE A 467 -3.15 2.80 6.40
N VAL A 468 -3.31 1.61 5.85
CA VAL A 468 -4.29 1.30 4.79
C VAL A 468 -5.11 0.03 5.10
N VAL A 469 -4.83 -0.62 6.22
CA VAL A 469 -5.61 -1.72 6.79
C VAL A 469 -5.88 -1.47 8.26
N TYR A 470 -6.97 -2.04 8.75
CA TYR A 470 -7.37 -1.99 10.15
C TYR A 470 -7.20 -3.36 10.81
N PRO A 471 -6.88 -3.45 12.09
CA PRO A 471 -6.71 -4.73 12.77
C PRO A 471 -8.07 -5.35 13.13
N GLY A 472 -8.44 -6.48 12.54
CA GLY A 472 -9.66 -7.21 12.89
C GLY A 472 -9.51 -8.00 14.18
N ALA A 473 -10.63 -8.19 14.91
CA ALA A 473 -10.63 -8.86 16.21
C ALA A 473 -10.15 -10.33 16.17
N ASP A 474 -10.23 -10.97 15.02
CA ASP A 474 -9.81 -12.35 14.78
C ASP A 474 -8.34 -12.49 14.33
N GLY A 475 -7.59 -11.38 14.27
CA GLY A 475 -6.22 -11.34 13.78
C GLY A 475 -6.10 -11.36 12.25
N ASN A 476 -7.21 -11.13 11.53
CA ASN A 476 -7.19 -10.82 10.11
C ASN A 476 -7.24 -9.30 9.90
N PRO A 477 -6.62 -8.74 8.85
CA PRO A 477 -6.80 -7.35 8.54
C PRO A 477 -8.20 -7.07 8.00
N VAL A 478 -8.80 -5.96 8.43
CA VAL A 478 -9.99 -5.37 7.81
C VAL A 478 -9.52 -4.40 6.73
N ILE A 479 -10.00 -4.60 5.52
CA ILE A 479 -9.55 -3.87 4.32
C ILE A 479 -10.21 -2.50 4.26
N SER A 480 -9.49 -1.53 3.73
CA SER A 480 -10.02 -0.19 3.42
C SER A 480 -10.43 -0.07 1.96
N ILE A 481 -11.36 0.86 1.68
CA ILE A 481 -11.67 1.28 0.29
C ILE A 481 -10.39 1.76 -0.42
N ARG A 482 -9.51 2.47 0.29
CA ARG A 482 -8.25 2.97 -0.26
C ARG A 482 -7.34 1.84 -0.76
N LEU A 483 -7.30 0.70 -0.09
CA LEU A 483 -6.52 -0.45 -0.53
C LEU A 483 -7.15 -1.14 -1.74
N GLU A 484 -8.49 -1.21 -1.82
CA GLU A 484 -9.19 -1.68 -3.03
C GLU A 484 -8.86 -0.80 -4.24
N VAL A 485 -8.90 0.53 -4.08
CA VAL A 485 -8.55 1.50 -5.14
C VAL A 485 -7.06 1.43 -5.51
N PHE A 486 -6.17 1.21 -4.55
CA PHE A 486 -4.75 1.00 -4.82
C PHE A 486 -4.51 -0.25 -5.68
N ARG A 487 -5.24 -1.35 -5.40
CA ARG A 487 -5.22 -2.55 -6.26
C ARG A 487 -5.71 -2.22 -7.68
N GLU A 488 -6.79 -1.45 -7.82
CA GLU A 488 -7.28 -1.00 -9.13
C GLU A 488 -6.20 -0.20 -9.89
N ALA A 489 -5.45 0.67 -9.22
CA ALA A 489 -4.33 1.39 -9.81
C ALA A 489 -3.27 0.43 -10.38
N LEU A 490 -2.86 -0.58 -9.61
CA LEU A 490 -1.90 -1.58 -10.09
C LEU A 490 -2.46 -2.46 -11.22
N GLN A 491 -3.77 -2.70 -11.25
CA GLN A 491 -4.43 -3.38 -12.36
C GLN A 491 -4.46 -2.51 -13.62
N ASP A 492 -4.67 -1.19 -13.49
CA ASP A 492 -4.57 -0.24 -14.60
C ASP A 492 -3.17 -0.23 -15.23
N MET A 493 -2.12 -0.23 -14.42
CA MET A 493 -0.74 -0.37 -14.90
C MET A 493 -0.54 -1.69 -15.67
N ARG A 494 -0.99 -2.81 -15.11
CA ARG A 494 -0.87 -4.15 -15.73
C ARG A 494 -1.65 -4.25 -17.04
N ALA A 495 -2.83 -3.60 -17.14
CA ALA A 495 -3.62 -3.56 -18.36
C ALA A 495 -2.90 -2.76 -19.48
N LEU A 496 -2.24 -1.66 -19.12
CA LEU A 496 -1.40 -0.89 -20.03
C LEU A 496 -0.16 -1.69 -20.49
N GLU A 497 0.46 -2.46 -19.60
CA GLU A 497 1.55 -3.38 -19.94
C GLU A 497 1.10 -4.50 -20.90
N ALA A 498 -0.10 -5.06 -20.69
CA ALA A 498 -0.71 -6.01 -21.61
C ALA A 498 -0.94 -5.39 -23.00
N LEU A 499 -1.45 -4.17 -23.03
CA LEU A 499 -1.69 -3.43 -24.28
C LEU A 499 -0.36 -3.11 -24.98
N GLU A 500 0.68 -2.72 -24.23
CA GLU A 500 2.02 -2.51 -24.78
C GLU A 500 2.60 -3.80 -25.37
N ALA A 501 2.42 -4.94 -24.70
CA ALA A 501 2.85 -6.24 -25.23
C ALA A 501 2.13 -6.58 -26.54
N LYS A 502 0.79 -6.35 -26.63
CA LYS A 502 -0.01 -6.54 -27.84
C LYS A 502 0.49 -5.67 -29.01
N TYR A 503 0.75 -4.38 -28.77
CA TYR A 503 1.23 -3.47 -29.80
C TYR A 503 2.68 -3.75 -30.21
N SER A 504 3.52 -4.20 -29.26
CA SER A 504 4.93 -4.55 -29.50
C SER A 504 5.10 -5.75 -30.43
N ALA A 505 4.06 -6.53 -30.67
CA ALA A 505 4.06 -7.58 -31.69
C ALA A 505 4.16 -7.01 -33.13
N LYS A 506 3.80 -5.74 -33.33
CA LYS A 506 3.78 -5.08 -34.65
C LYS A 506 4.80 -3.94 -34.76
N MET A 507 5.40 -3.49 -33.66
CA MET A 507 6.35 -2.36 -33.63
C MET A 507 7.32 -2.47 -32.45
N SER A 508 8.34 -1.59 -32.37
CA SER A 508 9.23 -1.57 -31.23
C SER A 508 8.48 -1.17 -29.93
N LYS A 509 8.90 -1.73 -28.78
CA LYS A 509 8.33 -1.43 -27.47
C LYS A 509 8.24 0.09 -27.19
N LYS A 510 9.30 0.84 -27.51
CA LYS A 510 9.32 2.31 -27.37
C LYS A 510 8.26 3.02 -28.20
N LYS A 511 8.00 2.52 -29.43
CA LYS A 511 6.96 3.07 -30.32
C LYS A 511 5.58 2.71 -29.79
N ALA A 512 5.37 1.45 -29.38
CA ALA A 512 4.13 0.98 -28.77
C ALA A 512 3.76 1.82 -27.54
N HIS A 513 4.71 2.04 -26.63
CA HIS A 513 4.52 2.86 -25.43
C HIS A 513 4.04 4.29 -25.78
N LYS A 514 4.73 4.96 -26.72
CA LYS A 514 4.33 6.32 -27.15
C LYS A 514 2.95 6.34 -27.80
N GLU A 515 2.65 5.36 -28.65
CA GLU A 515 1.35 5.28 -29.33
C GLU A 515 0.20 5.08 -28.34
N ILE A 516 0.39 4.25 -27.31
CA ILE A 516 -0.60 4.03 -26.26
C ILE A 516 -0.83 5.33 -25.48
N ILE A 517 0.24 6.01 -25.05
CA ILE A 517 0.15 7.29 -24.34
C ILE A 517 -0.70 8.28 -25.13
N SER A 518 -0.38 8.46 -26.42
CA SER A 518 -1.10 9.40 -27.27
C SER A 518 -2.54 8.96 -27.56
N LYS A 519 -2.78 7.68 -27.87
CA LYS A 519 -4.12 7.13 -28.14
C LYS A 519 -5.07 7.26 -26.95
N LEU A 520 -4.53 7.21 -25.73
CA LEU A 520 -5.30 7.35 -24.50
C LEU A 520 -5.39 8.80 -24.00
N GLY A 521 -4.71 9.75 -24.65
CA GLY A 521 -4.71 11.17 -24.27
C GLY A 521 -3.94 11.44 -22.98
N LEU A 522 -2.88 10.68 -22.72
CA LEU A 522 -2.07 10.79 -21.51
C LEU A 522 -0.82 11.67 -21.70
N ASP A 523 -0.63 12.28 -22.89
CA ASP A 523 0.59 13.04 -23.21
C ASP A 523 0.91 14.14 -22.20
N GLU A 524 -0.10 14.91 -21.80
CA GLU A 524 0.03 16.05 -20.87
C GLU A 524 0.08 15.65 -19.38
N MET A 525 -0.16 14.37 -19.06
CA MET A 525 -0.16 13.90 -17.67
C MET A 525 1.25 13.97 -17.08
N THR A 526 1.37 14.54 -15.88
CA THR A 526 2.58 14.51 -15.06
C THR A 526 2.26 13.95 -13.66
N PHE A 527 3.21 13.95 -12.73
CA PHE A 527 2.94 13.60 -11.35
C PHE A 527 2.18 14.69 -10.58
N LEU A 528 2.20 15.94 -11.09
CA LEU A 528 1.53 17.11 -10.48
C LEU A 528 0.32 17.61 -11.29
N LYS A 529 0.23 17.24 -12.58
CA LYS A 529 -0.86 17.63 -13.48
C LYS A 529 -1.51 16.37 -14.04
N PHE A 530 -2.71 16.05 -13.59
CA PHE A 530 -3.46 14.87 -14.03
C PHE A 530 -4.96 15.04 -13.81
N ASN A 531 -5.75 14.23 -14.48
CA ASN A 531 -7.20 14.19 -14.31
C ASN A 531 -7.58 13.00 -13.41
N CYS A 532 -7.94 13.25 -12.15
CA CYS A 532 -8.37 12.24 -11.19
C CYS A 532 -9.91 12.10 -11.10
N ASP A 533 -10.66 12.66 -12.05
CA ASP A 533 -12.11 12.49 -12.09
C ASP A 533 -12.49 11.01 -12.18
N GLY A 534 -13.41 10.57 -11.33
CA GLY A 534 -13.76 9.15 -11.23
C GLY A 534 -14.42 8.61 -12.50
N LYS A 535 -15.26 9.39 -13.16
CA LYS A 535 -15.90 8.99 -14.42
C LYS A 535 -14.87 8.82 -15.53
N TYR A 536 -13.96 9.81 -15.66
CA TYR A 536 -12.86 9.74 -16.61
C TYR A 536 -12.02 8.46 -16.43
N LEU A 537 -11.66 8.11 -15.19
CA LEU A 537 -10.82 6.93 -14.93
C LEU A 537 -11.55 5.62 -15.25
N VAL A 538 -12.85 5.53 -14.97
CA VAL A 538 -13.67 4.36 -15.33
C VAL A 538 -13.74 4.22 -16.85
N GLU A 539 -14.06 5.31 -17.57
CA GLU A 539 -14.14 5.31 -19.04
C GLU A 539 -12.78 5.01 -19.70
N LEU A 540 -11.69 5.55 -19.13
CA LEU A 540 -10.33 5.27 -19.61
C LEU A 540 -9.98 3.78 -19.46
N ARG A 541 -10.32 3.18 -18.31
CA ARG A 541 -10.08 1.75 -18.09
C ARG A 541 -10.91 0.89 -19.04
N GLU A 542 -12.16 1.24 -19.26
CA GLU A 542 -13.00 0.53 -20.22
C GLU A 542 -12.41 0.61 -21.63
N LYS A 543 -11.93 1.78 -22.06
CA LYS A 543 -11.23 1.96 -23.35
C LYS A 543 -9.99 1.07 -23.46
N ILE A 544 -9.18 0.97 -22.39
CA ILE A 544 -8.01 0.07 -22.34
C ILE A 544 -8.44 -1.39 -22.52
N ASN A 545 -9.46 -1.82 -21.77
CA ASN A 545 -9.98 -3.18 -21.83
C ASN A 545 -10.53 -3.54 -23.24
N ARG A 546 -11.26 -2.63 -23.89
CA ARG A 546 -11.73 -2.81 -25.28
C ARG A 546 -10.56 -2.95 -26.26
N LEU A 547 -9.53 -2.10 -26.14
CA LEU A 547 -8.33 -2.19 -26.98
C LEU A 547 -7.55 -3.50 -26.80
N LEU A 548 -7.70 -4.17 -25.66
CA LEU A 548 -7.09 -5.49 -25.44
C LEU A 548 -7.83 -6.60 -26.18
N THR A 549 -9.13 -6.47 -26.42
CA THR A 549 -9.98 -7.47 -27.08
C THR A 549 -10.18 -7.25 -28.57
N GLU A 550 -9.93 -6.04 -29.10
CA GLU A 550 -9.85 -5.73 -30.55
C GLU A 550 -8.63 -6.42 -31.21
#